data_2d37a7c9c2a72ff85567f76be325ad7a
#
_entry.id   2d37a7c9c2a72ff85567f76be325ad7a
#
_cell.length_a   1.000
_cell.length_b   1.000
_cell.length_c   1.000
_cell.angle_alpha   90.00
_cell.angle_beta   90.00
_cell.angle_gamma   90.00
#
_symmetry.space_group_name_H-M   'P 1'
#
loop_
_entity.id
_entity.type
_entity.pdbx_description
1 polymer ?
#
loop_
_entity_poly.entity_id
_entity_poly.type
_entity_poly.pdbx_seq_one_letter_code
_entity_poly.pdbx_strand_id
1 'polypeptide(L)'
;GGATAASLGRERKDIDAVIVIDGTMLGEEIGFENGKVILNKEPYPTPILNIYNEKHFEDALANMENYDNMVASTNAIDASQTVFKNSGHLNFTDLPMFSPFLAKKLGTGSINSRYCIEEMNNVVLNYFDFYLKEGKNLNILNQY
;
A
#
# COMPACT_ATOMS: atom_id res chain seq x y z
N GLY A 1 -1.46 0.98 10.69
CA GLY A 1 -0.22 1.65 10.24
C GLY A 1 -0.41 2.40 8.92
N GLY A 2 -0.94 1.75 7.86
CA GLY A 2 -1.10 2.37 6.55
C GLY A 2 -1.96 3.62 6.55
N ALA A 3 -3.15 3.55 7.16
CA ALA A 3 -4.03 4.71 7.29
C ALA A 3 -3.34 5.90 7.99
N THR A 4 -2.62 5.64 9.08
CA THR A 4 -1.86 6.70 9.80
C THR A 4 -0.76 7.30 8.91
N ALA A 5 -0.01 6.47 8.19
CA ALA A 5 1.03 6.96 7.28
C ALA A 5 0.43 7.85 6.17
N ALA A 6 -0.68 7.42 5.58
CA ALA A 6 -1.39 8.19 4.57
C ALA A 6 -1.93 9.52 5.11
N SER A 7 -2.56 9.52 6.30
CA SER A 7 -3.04 10.77 6.93
C SER A 7 -1.90 11.73 7.24
N LEU A 8 -0.76 11.25 7.74
CA LEU A 8 0.41 12.10 7.98
C LEU A 8 0.95 12.71 6.68
N GLY A 9 1.00 11.94 5.60
CA GLY A 9 1.41 12.47 4.29
C GLY A 9 0.47 13.53 3.75
N ARG A 10 -0.84 13.47 4.05
CA ARG A 10 -1.78 14.53 3.67
C ARG A 10 -1.64 15.79 4.52
N GLU A 11 -1.47 15.63 5.82
CA GLU A 11 -1.56 16.74 6.78
C GLU A 11 -0.23 17.47 6.99
N ARG A 12 0.90 16.80 6.81
CA ARG A 12 2.23 17.32 7.14
C ARG A 12 3.05 17.64 5.90
N LYS A 13 3.68 18.81 5.90
CA LYS A 13 4.53 19.28 4.80
C LYS A 13 5.99 18.82 4.89
N ASP A 14 6.35 18.17 6.00
CA ASP A 14 7.69 17.64 6.25
C ASP A 14 7.77 16.11 6.01
N ILE A 15 6.78 15.55 5.32
CA ILE A 15 6.75 14.16 4.84
C ILE A 15 7.00 14.18 3.34
N ASP A 16 8.11 13.63 2.89
CA ASP A 16 8.52 13.66 1.49
C ASP A 16 8.02 12.43 0.69
N ALA A 17 7.70 11.33 1.34
CA ALA A 17 7.17 10.13 0.70
C ALA A 17 6.41 9.22 1.68
N VAL A 18 5.42 8.51 1.19
CA VAL A 18 4.57 7.60 1.98
C VAL A 18 4.51 6.22 1.35
N ILE A 19 4.56 5.18 2.17
CA ILE A 19 4.27 3.80 1.76
C ILE A 19 3.13 3.26 2.61
N VAL A 20 2.12 2.70 1.95
CA VAL A 20 1.01 1.96 2.57
C VAL A 20 1.19 0.49 2.25
N ILE A 21 1.55 -0.32 3.24
CA ILE A 21 1.73 -1.77 3.09
C ILE A 21 0.42 -2.45 3.48
N ASP A 22 -0.33 -2.84 2.48
CA ASP A 22 -1.59 -3.60 2.55
C ASP A 22 -2.62 -2.99 3.53
N GLY A 23 -2.59 -1.67 3.64
CA GLY A 23 -3.50 -0.89 4.45
C GLY A 23 -4.51 -0.13 3.60
N THR A 24 -5.52 0.42 4.26
CA THR A 24 -6.48 1.36 3.67
C THR A 24 -6.04 2.81 3.90
N MET A 25 -6.61 3.74 3.17
CA MET A 25 -6.39 5.18 3.33
C MET A 25 -7.61 5.83 3.98
N LEU A 26 -8.05 5.31 5.14
CA LEU A 26 -9.28 5.76 5.83
C LEU A 26 -9.34 7.27 6.10
N GLY A 27 -8.21 7.97 6.18
CA GLY A 27 -8.17 9.43 6.29
C GLY A 27 -8.71 10.15 5.05
N GLU A 28 -8.84 9.46 3.92
CA GLU A 28 -9.45 9.99 2.71
C GLU A 28 -10.98 9.84 2.68
N GLU A 29 -11.57 9.19 3.69
CA GLU A 29 -13.02 9.13 3.89
C GLU A 29 -13.48 10.37 4.65
N ILE A 30 -14.08 11.32 3.93
CA ILE A 30 -14.45 12.63 4.48
C ILE A 30 -15.93 12.76 4.89
N GLY A 31 -16.72 11.74 4.64
CA GLY A 31 -18.14 11.74 5.00
C GLY A 31 -18.90 10.50 4.59
N PHE A 32 -20.19 10.49 4.91
CA PHE A 32 -21.10 9.41 4.56
C PHE A 32 -22.47 9.99 4.15
N GLU A 33 -22.94 9.69 2.97
CA GLU A 33 -24.21 10.19 2.45
C GLU A 33 -24.93 9.11 1.64
N ASN A 34 -26.24 8.98 1.84
CA ASN A 34 -27.10 8.03 1.13
C ASN A 34 -26.58 6.58 1.16
N GLY A 35 -25.97 6.15 2.25
CA GLY A 35 -25.42 4.79 2.39
C GLY A 35 -24.06 4.58 1.72
N LYS A 36 -23.40 5.66 1.26
CA LYS A 36 -22.09 5.60 0.60
C LYS A 36 -21.06 6.48 1.32
N VAL A 37 -19.84 6.03 1.32
CA VAL A 37 -18.68 6.80 1.76
C VAL A 37 -18.41 7.91 0.74
N ILE A 38 -18.14 9.11 1.23
CA ILE A 38 -17.65 10.23 0.43
C ILE A 38 -16.13 10.26 0.56
N LEU A 39 -15.45 10.09 -0.57
CA LEU A 39 -14.00 10.12 -0.63
C LEU A 39 -13.48 11.51 -0.99
N ASN A 40 -12.34 11.86 -0.41
CA ASN A 40 -11.64 13.09 -0.72
C ASN A 40 -11.11 13.05 -2.17
N LYS A 41 -11.44 14.05 -2.95
CA LYS A 41 -11.02 14.22 -4.35
C LYS A 41 -9.93 15.28 -4.54
N GLU A 42 -9.53 15.93 -3.46
CA GLU A 42 -8.40 16.85 -3.49
C GLU A 42 -7.11 16.07 -3.79
N PRO A 43 -6.18 16.66 -4.56
CA PRO A 43 -4.91 16.01 -4.86
C PRO A 43 -4.22 15.52 -3.59
N TYR A 44 -3.78 14.26 -3.59
CA TYR A 44 -2.96 13.75 -2.50
C TYR A 44 -1.55 14.35 -2.63
N PRO A 45 -1.08 15.10 -1.61
CA PRO A 45 0.02 16.06 -1.79
C PRO A 45 1.42 15.45 -1.70
N THR A 46 1.53 14.19 -1.31
CA THR A 46 2.82 13.52 -1.07
C THR A 46 2.93 12.31 -1.98
N PRO A 47 4.10 12.04 -2.59
CA PRO A 47 4.32 10.80 -3.32
C PRO A 47 3.92 9.58 -2.49
N ILE A 48 3.14 8.67 -3.09
CA ILE A 48 2.60 7.51 -2.38
C ILE A 48 2.84 6.20 -3.13
N LEU A 49 3.26 5.18 -2.39
CA LEU A 49 3.31 3.81 -2.86
C LEU A 49 2.30 2.96 -2.10
N ASN A 50 1.39 2.32 -2.82
CA ASN A 50 0.51 1.30 -2.27
C ASN A 50 1.05 -0.11 -2.61
N ILE A 51 1.36 -0.90 -1.59
CA ILE A 51 1.72 -2.31 -1.70
C ILE A 51 0.51 -3.14 -1.28
N TYR A 52 0.06 -4.03 -2.17
CA TYR A 52 -1.14 -4.83 -1.96
C TYR A 52 -0.83 -6.33 -1.88
N ASN A 53 -1.57 -7.06 -1.04
CA ASN A 53 -1.78 -8.47 -1.28
C ASN A 53 -2.73 -8.67 -2.47
N GLU A 54 -2.75 -9.88 -3.04
CA GLU A 54 -3.55 -10.16 -4.25
C GLU A 54 -5.04 -9.89 -4.05
N LYS A 55 -5.62 -10.41 -2.96
CA LYS A 55 -7.05 -10.25 -2.70
C LYS A 55 -7.44 -8.79 -2.45
N HIS A 56 -6.65 -8.06 -1.68
CA HIS A 56 -6.87 -6.64 -1.42
C HIS A 56 -6.89 -5.84 -2.73
N PHE A 57 -5.95 -6.13 -3.63
CA PHE A 57 -5.89 -5.47 -4.93
C PHE A 57 -7.10 -5.80 -5.81
N GLU A 58 -7.54 -7.04 -5.83
CA GLU A 58 -8.74 -7.46 -6.57
C GLU A 58 -10.00 -6.76 -6.03
N ASP A 59 -10.16 -6.69 -4.70
CA ASP A 59 -11.26 -5.99 -4.05
C ASP A 59 -11.23 -4.48 -4.36
N ALA A 60 -10.04 -3.87 -4.37
CA ALA A 60 -9.84 -2.47 -4.73
C ALA A 60 -10.18 -2.19 -6.19
N LEU A 61 -9.74 -3.04 -7.13
CA LEU A 61 -10.08 -2.92 -8.55
C LEU A 61 -11.58 -3.07 -8.81
N ALA A 62 -12.24 -3.99 -8.12
CA ALA A 62 -13.68 -4.20 -8.27
C ALA A 62 -14.51 -2.99 -7.81
N ASN A 63 -13.94 -2.10 -7.01
CA ASN A 63 -14.60 -0.95 -6.41
C ASN A 63 -13.90 0.39 -6.70
N MET A 64 -13.11 0.49 -7.74
CA MET A 64 -12.16 1.59 -8.01
C MET A 64 -12.66 3.00 -7.66
N GLU A 65 -13.90 3.33 -8.05
CA GLU A 65 -14.47 4.68 -7.84
C GLU A 65 -14.85 4.97 -6.38
N ASN A 66 -14.94 3.91 -5.56
CA ASN A 66 -15.36 3.99 -4.16
C ASN A 66 -14.32 3.39 -3.19
N TYR A 67 -13.11 3.15 -3.68
CA TYR A 67 -12.02 2.60 -2.87
C TYR A 67 -11.01 3.71 -2.55
N ASP A 68 -10.80 3.97 -1.27
CA ASP A 68 -9.99 5.09 -0.78
C ASP A 68 -8.58 5.14 -1.40
N ASN A 69 -7.84 4.03 -1.40
CA ASN A 69 -6.51 3.94 -2.00
C ASN A 69 -6.52 4.26 -3.51
N MET A 70 -7.52 3.77 -4.25
CA MET A 70 -7.60 3.97 -5.70
C MET A 70 -7.94 5.41 -6.05
N VAL A 71 -8.90 6.01 -5.34
CA VAL A 71 -9.29 7.42 -5.54
C VAL A 71 -8.14 8.34 -5.17
N ALA A 72 -7.50 8.12 -4.01
CA ALA A 72 -6.37 8.93 -3.57
C ALA A 72 -5.18 8.81 -4.53
N SER A 73 -4.83 7.60 -5.00
CA SER A 73 -3.76 7.38 -5.97
C SER A 73 -4.04 8.05 -7.32
N THR A 74 -5.30 8.02 -7.79
CA THR A 74 -5.69 8.68 -9.04
C THR A 74 -5.52 10.20 -8.98
N ASN A 75 -5.73 10.79 -7.81
CA ASN A 75 -5.62 12.22 -7.59
C ASN A 75 -4.26 12.64 -6.99
N ALA A 76 -3.33 11.74 -6.76
CA ALA A 76 -2.04 12.05 -6.17
C ALA A 76 -1.13 12.83 -7.12
N ILE A 77 -0.23 13.63 -6.55
CA ILE A 77 0.82 14.31 -7.32
C ILE A 77 1.79 13.30 -7.95
N ASP A 78 2.02 12.19 -7.29
CA ASP A 78 2.76 11.03 -7.77
C ASP A 78 2.32 9.78 -7.02
N ALA A 79 1.99 8.71 -7.75
CA ALA A 79 1.53 7.47 -7.17
C ALA A 79 2.11 6.25 -7.88
N SER A 80 2.56 5.30 -7.08
CA SER A 80 2.98 3.98 -7.53
C SER A 80 2.20 2.90 -6.80
N GLN A 81 2.07 1.74 -7.41
CA GLN A 81 1.46 0.58 -6.79
C GLN A 81 2.14 -0.71 -7.21
N THR A 82 2.10 -1.70 -6.34
CA THR A 82 2.56 -3.05 -6.64
C THR A 82 1.74 -4.10 -5.91
N VAL A 83 1.68 -5.29 -6.49
CA VAL A 83 0.89 -6.42 -5.99
C VAL A 83 1.79 -7.62 -5.75
N PHE A 84 1.70 -8.22 -4.58
CA PHE A 84 2.35 -9.49 -4.29
C PHE A 84 1.36 -10.63 -4.53
N LYS A 85 1.56 -11.36 -5.62
CA LYS A 85 0.70 -12.48 -6.01
C LYS A 85 0.79 -13.64 -5.01
N ASN A 86 -0.31 -14.33 -4.84
CA ASN A 86 -0.43 -15.43 -3.89
C ASN A 86 -0.07 -15.05 -2.44
N SER A 87 -0.07 -13.76 -2.09
CA SER A 87 0.13 -13.30 -0.72
C SER A 87 -1.17 -13.03 0.00
N GLY A 88 -1.12 -13.06 1.32
CA GLY A 88 -2.15 -12.54 2.21
C GLY A 88 -1.54 -11.47 3.11
N HIS A 89 -2.36 -10.74 3.87
CA HIS A 89 -1.93 -9.62 4.71
C HIS A 89 -0.74 -9.95 5.61
N LEU A 90 -0.75 -11.11 6.25
CA LEU A 90 0.30 -11.51 7.18
C LEU A 90 1.61 -11.94 6.51
N ASN A 91 1.66 -12.06 5.18
CA ASN A 91 2.92 -12.27 4.46
C ASN A 91 3.85 -11.05 4.51
N PHE A 92 3.31 -9.86 4.79
CA PHE A 92 4.07 -8.62 4.99
C PHE A 92 4.58 -8.44 6.43
N THR A 93 4.58 -9.50 7.22
CA THR A 93 5.10 -9.54 8.59
C THR A 93 6.14 -10.64 8.73
N ASP A 94 6.87 -10.62 9.84
CA ASP A 94 7.85 -11.68 10.14
C ASP A 94 7.20 -13.01 10.57
N LEU A 95 5.88 -13.03 10.80
CA LEU A 95 5.17 -14.20 11.31
C LEU A 95 5.43 -15.49 10.50
N PRO A 96 5.38 -15.47 9.16
CA PRO A 96 5.66 -16.66 8.36
C PRO A 96 7.09 -17.21 8.51
N MET A 97 8.03 -16.36 8.90
CA MET A 97 9.42 -16.74 9.13
C MET A 97 9.61 -17.42 10.49
N PHE A 98 8.92 -16.93 11.53
CA PHE A 98 9.01 -17.49 12.89
C PHE A 98 8.14 -18.72 13.08
N SER A 99 6.95 -18.74 12.53
CA SER A 99 5.99 -19.82 12.72
C SER A 99 5.15 -20.08 11.46
N PRO A 100 5.70 -20.81 10.47
CA PRO A 100 4.99 -21.10 9.22
C PRO A 100 3.65 -21.81 9.43
N PHE A 101 3.56 -22.68 10.45
CA PHE A 101 2.32 -23.39 10.79
C PHE A 101 1.23 -22.42 11.28
N LEU A 102 1.58 -21.52 12.20
CA LEU A 102 0.64 -20.53 12.73
C LEU A 102 0.25 -19.52 11.65
N ALA A 103 1.23 -19.07 10.88
CA ALA A 103 1.00 -18.15 9.77
C ALA A 103 -0.02 -18.71 8.76
N LYS A 104 0.15 -19.96 8.35
CA LYS A 104 -0.80 -20.63 7.46
C LYS A 104 -2.20 -20.73 8.05
N LYS A 105 -2.30 -21.02 9.35
CA LYS A 105 -3.59 -21.09 10.06
C LYS A 105 -4.27 -19.74 10.17
N LEU A 106 -3.50 -18.65 10.20
CA LEU A 106 -3.99 -17.27 10.28
C LEU A 106 -4.22 -16.62 8.91
N GLY A 107 -4.05 -17.35 7.81
CA GLY A 107 -4.44 -16.88 6.48
C GLY A 107 -3.33 -16.20 5.69
N THR A 108 -2.07 -16.62 5.86
CA THR A 108 -1.03 -16.26 4.88
C THR A 108 -1.31 -16.95 3.55
N GLY A 109 -0.92 -16.28 2.47
CA GLY A 109 -0.98 -16.85 1.12
C GLY A 109 0.09 -17.94 0.90
N SER A 110 0.15 -18.44 -0.33
CA SER A 110 1.08 -19.50 -0.74
C SER A 110 2.42 -19.00 -1.27
N ILE A 111 2.62 -17.69 -1.36
CA ILE A 111 3.90 -17.07 -1.75
C ILE A 111 5.02 -17.55 -0.81
N ASN A 112 6.22 -17.76 -1.35
CA ASN A 112 7.37 -18.07 -0.51
C ASN A 112 7.66 -16.90 0.45
N SER A 113 7.64 -17.16 1.74
CA SER A 113 7.72 -16.11 2.78
C SER A 113 9.02 -15.32 2.72
N ARG A 114 10.15 -15.99 2.48
CA ARG A 114 11.47 -15.34 2.35
C ARG A 114 11.49 -14.40 1.13
N TYR A 115 11.08 -14.91 -0.02
CA TYR A 115 10.98 -14.13 -1.26
C TYR A 115 10.07 -12.90 -1.07
N CYS A 116 8.90 -13.08 -0.44
CA CYS A 116 7.97 -11.99 -0.20
C CYS A 116 8.61 -10.86 0.64
N ILE A 117 9.28 -11.21 1.73
CA ILE A 117 9.94 -10.23 2.61
C ILE A 117 11.13 -9.57 1.91
N GLU A 118 11.97 -10.34 1.20
CA GLU A 118 13.12 -9.81 0.47
C GLU A 118 12.69 -8.82 -0.61
N GLU A 119 11.69 -9.18 -1.43
CA GLU A 119 11.18 -8.28 -2.47
C GLU A 119 10.45 -7.06 -1.90
N MET A 120 9.66 -7.23 -0.83
CA MET A 120 9.04 -6.09 -0.16
C MET A 120 10.10 -5.11 0.36
N ASN A 121 11.17 -5.61 0.99
CA ASN A 121 12.26 -4.75 1.46
C ASN A 121 12.97 -4.04 0.30
N ASN A 122 13.18 -4.72 -0.84
CA ASN A 122 13.74 -4.12 -2.04
C ASN A 122 12.85 -3.00 -2.57
N VAL A 123 11.53 -3.22 -2.63
CA VAL A 123 10.54 -2.21 -3.06
C VAL A 123 10.58 -0.99 -2.15
N VAL A 124 10.54 -1.19 -0.83
CA VAL A 124 10.58 -0.11 0.17
C VAL A 124 11.89 0.68 0.05
N LEU A 125 13.02 0.01 -0.05
CA LEU A 125 14.33 0.65 -0.19
C LEU A 125 14.41 1.45 -1.49
N ASN A 126 14.05 0.88 -2.63
CA ASN A 126 14.06 1.56 -3.93
C ASN A 126 13.17 2.81 -3.92
N TYR A 127 11.99 2.72 -3.31
CA TYR A 127 11.06 3.84 -3.22
C TYR A 127 11.64 5.00 -2.40
N PHE A 128 12.13 4.73 -1.21
CA PHE A 128 12.72 5.77 -0.37
C PHE A 128 14.06 6.30 -0.90
N ASP A 129 14.89 5.46 -1.52
CA ASP A 129 16.12 5.93 -2.17
C ASP A 129 15.81 6.88 -3.33
N PHE A 130 14.73 6.65 -4.07
CA PHE A 130 14.30 7.53 -5.15
C PHE A 130 13.84 8.89 -4.62
N TYR A 131 12.97 8.95 -3.63
CA TYR A 131 12.39 10.21 -3.15
C TYR A 131 13.24 10.94 -2.12
N LEU A 132 14.05 10.24 -1.30
CA LEU A 132 14.79 10.85 -0.20
C LEU A 132 16.28 11.02 -0.48
N LYS A 133 16.83 10.34 -1.50
CA LYS A 133 18.27 10.37 -1.81
C LYS A 133 18.56 10.76 -3.27
N GLU A 134 17.64 11.41 -3.96
CA GLU A 134 17.77 11.81 -5.37
C GLU A 134 18.10 10.63 -6.29
N GLY A 135 17.47 9.49 -6.07
CA GLY A 135 17.61 8.29 -6.90
C GLY A 135 17.24 8.58 -8.36
N LYS A 136 18.00 8.02 -9.29
CA LYS A 136 17.81 8.33 -10.73
C LYS A 136 16.65 7.61 -11.37
N ASN A 137 16.27 6.44 -10.84
CA ASN A 137 15.21 5.60 -11.41
C ASN A 137 14.41 4.92 -10.29
N LEU A 138 13.10 5.02 -10.38
CA LEU A 138 12.20 4.22 -9.56
C LEU A 138 12.02 2.86 -10.24
N ASN A 139 12.57 1.82 -9.64
CA ASN A 139 12.51 0.46 -10.20
C ASN A 139 11.62 -0.44 -9.34
N ILE A 140 10.32 -0.33 -9.55
CA ILE A 140 9.29 -1.14 -8.89
C ILE A 140 8.49 -1.85 -9.95
N LEU A 141 8.38 -3.18 -9.84
CA LEU A 141 7.52 -3.96 -10.71
C LEU A 141 6.06 -3.76 -10.32
N ASN A 142 5.17 -3.84 -11.30
CA ASN A 142 3.73 -3.79 -11.02
C ASN A 142 3.24 -5.01 -10.24
N GLN A 143 4.02 -6.10 -10.28
CA GLN A 143 3.65 -7.37 -9.66
C GLN A 143 4.89 -8.19 -9.30
N TYR A 144 4.87 -8.84 -8.16
CA TYR A 144 5.83 -9.82 -7.63
C TYR A 144 5.19 -11.17 -7.38
#